data_05c8e542e91fbe84e0b892453c47ad6c
#
_entry.id   05c8e542e91fbe84e0b892453c47ad6c
#
_cell.length_a   1.000
_cell.length_b   1.000
_cell.length_c   1.000
_cell.angle_alpha   90.00
_cell.angle_beta   90.00
_cell.angle_gamma   90.00
#
_symmetry.space_group_name_H-M   'P 1'
#
loop_
_entity.id
_entity.type
_entity.pdbx_description
1 polymer ?
#
loop_
_entity_poly.entity_id
_entity_poly.type
_entity_poly.pdbx_seq_one_letter_code
_entity_poly.pdbx_strand_id
1 'polypeptide(L)'
;MEYMIRPVTIEDYEAIYELWNSTEQSRRALNPVDDSREGIGRYLKRNAGTCFAAVKEDGIIGVILTGHDGRRAIVHHLCVHPDYRRMGIAARLVSRAEDALKKEGITKVFGLVFKDNEAANAFWEQQGYTLRTNLNYRNKSLHEAVPAGK
;
A
#
# COMPACT_ATOMS: atom_id res chain seq x y z
N MET A 1 17.02 16.27 2.74
CA MET A 1 17.09 14.88 3.25
C MET A 1 17.24 13.93 2.06
N GLU A 2 18.16 13.02 2.17
CA GLU A 2 18.38 12.03 1.12
C GLU A 2 17.73 10.70 1.49
N TYR A 3 17.02 10.15 0.54
CA TYR A 3 16.45 8.81 0.64
C TYR A 3 16.34 8.23 -0.77
N MET A 4 16.18 6.92 -0.86
CA MET A 4 16.02 6.27 -2.15
C MET A 4 14.77 5.40 -2.14
N ILE A 5 14.23 5.14 -3.32
CA ILE A 5 13.10 4.23 -3.50
C ILE A 5 13.61 2.99 -4.22
N ARG A 6 13.29 1.83 -3.68
CA ARG A 6 13.67 0.54 -4.27
C ARG A 6 12.53 -0.47 -4.14
N PRO A 7 12.57 -1.55 -4.93
CA PRO A 7 11.59 -2.62 -4.78
C PRO A 7 11.63 -3.24 -3.38
N VAL A 8 10.47 -3.69 -2.92
CA VAL A 8 10.33 -4.41 -1.65
C VAL A 8 10.68 -5.88 -1.86
N THR A 9 11.37 -6.48 -0.89
CA THR A 9 11.59 -7.91 -0.83
C THR A 9 11.06 -8.45 0.51
N ILE A 10 10.96 -9.77 0.64
CA ILE A 10 10.43 -10.36 1.88
C ILE A 10 11.32 -10.11 3.09
N GLU A 11 12.62 -9.85 2.87
CA GLU A 11 13.54 -9.48 3.95
C GLU A 11 13.16 -8.14 4.59
N ASP A 12 12.35 -7.34 3.92
CA ASP A 12 11.88 -6.06 4.45
C ASP A 12 10.68 -6.21 5.40
N TYR A 13 10.13 -7.41 5.52
CA TYR A 13 8.84 -7.61 6.19
C TYR A 13 8.80 -7.04 7.61
N GLU A 14 9.78 -7.35 8.44
CA GLU A 14 9.77 -6.90 9.83
C GLU A 14 9.80 -5.37 9.94
N ALA A 15 10.60 -4.72 9.11
CA ALA A 15 10.65 -3.26 9.09
C ALA A 15 9.36 -2.64 8.58
N ILE A 16 8.73 -3.26 7.58
CA ILE A 16 7.44 -2.81 7.05
C ILE A 16 6.35 -3.00 8.10
N TYR A 17 6.33 -4.13 8.77
CA TYR A 17 5.34 -4.38 9.82
C TYR A 17 5.44 -3.36 10.95
N GLU A 18 6.65 -3.05 11.37
CA GLU A 18 6.89 -2.00 12.36
C GLU A 18 6.39 -0.64 11.87
N LEU A 19 6.63 -0.32 10.59
CA LEU A 19 6.16 0.92 9.98
C LEU A 19 4.63 0.98 10.00
N TRP A 20 3.95 -0.09 9.62
CA TRP A 20 2.48 -0.15 9.66
C TRP A 20 1.93 0.06 11.06
N ASN A 21 2.65 -0.35 12.09
CA ASN A 21 2.24 -0.18 13.47
C ASN A 21 2.61 1.20 14.04
N SER A 22 3.25 2.05 13.26
CA SER A 22 3.67 3.38 13.72
C SER A 22 2.51 4.38 13.82
N THR A 23 1.37 4.09 13.23
CA THR A 23 0.18 4.94 13.33
C THR A 23 -1.07 4.09 13.53
N GLU A 24 -2.09 4.69 14.15
CA GLU A 24 -3.38 4.03 14.34
C GLU A 24 -4.05 3.70 13.01
N GLN A 25 -4.00 4.63 12.05
CA GLN A 25 -4.64 4.43 10.75
C GLN A 25 -4.04 3.26 9.98
N SER A 26 -2.73 3.10 10.01
CA SER A 26 -2.07 1.98 9.35
C SER A 26 -2.38 0.66 10.07
N ARG A 27 -2.32 0.66 11.41
CA ARG A 27 -2.68 -0.53 12.20
C ARG A 27 -4.09 -1.00 11.93
N ARG A 28 -5.02 -0.04 11.83
CA ARG A 28 -6.44 -0.31 11.59
C ARG A 28 -6.68 -1.12 10.32
N ALA A 29 -5.83 -0.94 9.32
CA ALA A 29 -5.94 -1.62 8.04
C ALA A 29 -5.34 -3.03 8.02
N LEU A 30 -4.62 -3.43 9.06
CA LEU A 30 -3.92 -4.71 9.07
C LEU A 30 -4.87 -5.90 9.24
N ASN A 31 -4.53 -6.98 8.58
CA ASN A 31 -5.25 -8.25 8.59
C ASN A 31 -4.28 -9.36 9.05
N PRO A 32 -4.63 -10.16 10.05
CA PRO A 32 -3.69 -11.12 10.64
C PRO A 32 -3.25 -12.24 9.69
N VAL A 33 -4.02 -12.51 8.65
CA VAL A 33 -3.68 -13.55 7.66
C VAL A 33 -2.98 -12.94 6.46
N ASP A 34 -3.62 -11.95 5.83
CA ASP A 34 -3.12 -11.36 4.58
C ASP A 34 -1.81 -10.59 4.80
N ASP A 35 -1.67 -9.95 5.95
CA ASP A 35 -0.52 -9.11 6.26
C ASP A 35 0.51 -9.82 7.15
N SER A 36 0.38 -11.14 7.32
CA SER A 36 1.41 -11.95 7.95
C SER A 36 2.63 -12.06 7.04
N ARG A 37 3.75 -12.51 7.60
CA ARG A 37 4.95 -12.72 6.79
C ARG A 37 4.68 -13.69 5.61
N GLU A 38 3.94 -14.76 5.88
CA GLU A 38 3.57 -15.72 4.84
C GLU A 38 2.65 -15.08 3.78
N GLY A 39 1.66 -14.32 4.23
CA GLY A 39 0.73 -13.63 3.33
C GLY A 39 1.42 -12.62 2.44
N ILE A 40 2.27 -11.78 3.03
CA ILE A 40 3.03 -10.79 2.27
C ILE A 40 4.04 -11.45 1.34
N GLY A 41 4.67 -12.54 1.79
CA GLY A 41 5.58 -13.31 0.92
C GLY A 41 4.89 -13.81 -0.33
N ARG A 42 3.69 -14.35 -0.18
CA ARG A 42 2.86 -14.81 -1.31
C ARG A 42 2.49 -13.66 -2.23
N TYR A 43 2.10 -12.54 -1.64
CA TYR A 43 1.74 -11.32 -2.37
C TYR A 43 2.92 -10.80 -3.21
N LEU A 44 4.10 -10.69 -2.61
CA LEU A 44 5.29 -10.19 -3.30
C LEU A 44 5.75 -11.13 -4.42
N LYS A 45 5.59 -12.43 -4.20
CA LYS A 45 5.93 -13.41 -5.23
C LYS A 45 5.04 -13.25 -6.46
N ARG A 46 3.75 -13.02 -6.26
CA ARG A 46 2.80 -12.82 -7.34
C ARG A 46 2.98 -11.46 -8.01
N ASN A 47 3.35 -10.44 -7.25
CA ASN A 47 3.42 -9.06 -7.72
C ASN A 47 4.83 -8.49 -7.57
N ALA A 48 5.82 -9.25 -8.03
CA ALA A 48 7.20 -8.79 -8.02
C ALA A 48 7.34 -7.56 -8.91
N GLY A 49 7.98 -6.52 -8.40
CA GLY A 49 8.27 -5.33 -9.18
C GLY A 49 7.22 -4.22 -9.11
N THR A 50 6.14 -4.39 -8.35
CA THR A 50 5.10 -3.36 -8.21
C THR A 50 4.93 -2.87 -6.77
N CYS A 51 5.85 -3.23 -5.89
CA CYS A 51 5.87 -2.79 -4.49
C CYS A 51 7.18 -2.10 -4.21
N PHE A 52 7.14 -0.95 -3.55
CA PHE A 52 8.33 -0.12 -3.36
C PHE A 52 8.44 0.39 -1.93
N ALA A 53 9.69 0.56 -1.48
CA ALA A 53 10.02 1.11 -0.18
C ALA A 53 10.87 2.36 -0.34
N ALA A 54 10.61 3.37 0.47
CA ALA A 54 11.47 4.52 0.62
C ALA A 54 12.41 4.25 1.78
N VAL A 55 13.70 4.32 1.53
CA VAL A 55 14.75 3.94 2.48
C VAL A 55 15.66 5.13 2.74
N LYS A 56 15.87 5.43 4.01
CA LYS A 56 16.82 6.44 4.44
C LYS A 56 17.83 5.77 5.36
N GLU A 57 19.13 5.85 4.98
CA GLU A 57 20.15 5.12 5.70
C GLU A 57 19.81 3.63 5.69
N ASP A 58 19.61 3.01 6.84
CA ASP A 58 19.27 1.59 6.94
C ASP A 58 17.79 1.35 7.24
N GLY A 59 16.99 2.41 7.31
CA GLY A 59 15.60 2.30 7.74
C GLY A 59 14.59 2.53 6.64
N ILE A 60 13.49 1.78 6.67
CA ILE A 60 12.35 2.00 5.79
C ILE A 60 11.47 3.09 6.40
N ILE A 61 11.29 4.17 5.66
CA ILE A 61 10.49 5.33 6.10
C ILE A 61 9.15 5.43 5.38
N GLY A 62 8.96 4.63 4.35
CA GLY A 62 7.70 4.58 3.62
C GLY A 62 7.61 3.31 2.80
N VAL A 63 6.38 2.88 2.50
CA VAL A 63 6.15 1.67 1.70
C VAL A 63 4.85 1.80 0.93
N ILE A 64 4.83 1.27 -0.28
CA ILE A 64 3.61 1.06 -1.05
C ILE A 64 3.57 -0.37 -1.54
N LEU A 65 2.45 -1.04 -1.32
CA LEU A 65 2.20 -2.36 -1.88
C LEU A 65 1.09 -2.25 -2.91
N THR A 66 1.42 -2.48 -4.17
CA THR A 66 0.43 -2.59 -5.23
C THR A 66 0.53 -3.95 -5.89
N GLY A 67 -0.64 -4.50 -6.21
CA GLY A 67 -0.71 -5.77 -6.89
C GLY A 67 -1.77 -5.73 -7.98
N HIS A 68 -1.69 -6.67 -8.92
CA HIS A 68 -2.66 -6.76 -9.99
C HIS A 68 -2.97 -8.22 -10.33
N ASP A 69 -4.08 -8.40 -11.02
CA ASP A 69 -4.56 -9.70 -11.47
C ASP A 69 -4.33 -9.92 -12.98
N GLY A 70 -3.51 -9.10 -13.60
CA GLY A 70 -3.29 -9.07 -15.05
C GLY A 70 -4.23 -8.12 -15.77
N ARG A 71 -5.22 -7.55 -15.06
CA ARG A 71 -6.24 -6.69 -15.64
C ARG A 71 -6.34 -5.33 -14.92
N ARG A 72 -6.49 -5.33 -13.61
CA ARG A 72 -6.60 -4.14 -12.77
C ARG A 72 -5.62 -4.25 -11.61
N ALA A 73 -5.20 -3.12 -11.11
CA ALA A 73 -4.35 -3.07 -9.93
C ALA A 73 -5.08 -2.45 -8.75
N ILE A 74 -4.62 -2.80 -7.55
CA ILE A 74 -5.11 -2.23 -6.31
C ILE A 74 -3.92 -1.82 -5.44
N VAL A 75 -4.05 -0.67 -4.77
CA VAL A 75 -3.12 -0.27 -3.72
C VAL A 75 -3.63 -0.88 -2.42
N HIS A 76 -2.88 -1.82 -1.86
CA HIS A 76 -3.27 -2.48 -0.61
C HIS A 76 -2.78 -1.72 0.62
N HIS A 77 -1.57 -1.18 0.56
CA HIS A 77 -1.00 -0.40 1.67
C HIS A 77 -0.15 0.73 1.12
N LEU A 78 -0.33 1.90 1.69
CA LEU A 78 0.57 3.03 1.51
C LEU A 78 0.77 3.66 2.88
N CYS A 79 2.01 3.70 3.35
CA CYS A 79 2.32 4.21 4.67
C CYS A 79 3.65 4.95 4.64
N VAL A 80 3.69 6.14 5.25
CA VAL A 80 4.92 6.91 5.46
C VAL A 80 5.03 7.18 6.95
N HIS A 81 6.23 6.96 7.50
CA HIS A 81 6.48 7.18 8.91
C HIS A 81 6.12 8.63 9.29
N PRO A 82 5.47 8.83 10.45
CA PRO A 82 5.01 10.17 10.85
C PRO A 82 6.09 11.25 10.84
N ASP A 83 7.33 10.91 11.16
CA ASP A 83 8.43 11.86 11.19
C ASP A 83 8.87 12.33 9.79
N TYR A 84 8.39 11.68 8.75
CA TYR A 84 8.79 11.97 7.37
C TYR A 84 7.64 12.41 6.49
N ARG A 85 6.52 12.80 7.09
CA ARG A 85 5.37 13.31 6.34
C ARG A 85 5.64 14.70 5.78
N ARG A 86 4.81 15.08 4.78
CA ARG A 86 4.88 16.39 4.10
C ARG A 86 6.19 16.62 3.35
N MET A 87 6.88 15.54 2.98
CA MET A 87 8.11 15.61 2.19
C MET A 87 7.92 15.06 0.77
N GLY A 88 6.67 14.76 0.39
CA GLY A 88 6.36 14.24 -0.92
C GLY A 88 6.69 12.76 -1.12
N ILE A 89 7.04 12.04 -0.06
CA ILE A 89 7.45 10.63 -0.17
C ILE A 89 6.30 9.75 -0.66
N ALA A 90 5.10 9.95 -0.11
CA ALA A 90 3.93 9.17 -0.52
C ALA A 90 3.63 9.37 -2.00
N ALA A 91 3.66 10.61 -2.49
CA ALA A 91 3.42 10.90 -3.90
C ALA A 91 4.45 10.25 -4.81
N ARG A 92 5.71 10.22 -4.38
CA ARG A 92 6.78 9.57 -5.16
C ARG A 92 6.63 8.07 -5.17
N LEU A 93 6.20 7.47 -4.06
CA LEU A 93 5.91 6.03 -4.01
C LEU A 93 4.75 5.67 -4.95
N VAL A 94 3.69 6.48 -4.95
CA VAL A 94 2.56 6.27 -5.86
C VAL A 94 3.02 6.37 -7.32
N SER A 95 3.78 7.40 -7.65
CA SER A 95 4.28 7.60 -9.01
C SER A 95 5.15 6.42 -9.47
N ARG A 96 6.02 5.93 -8.59
CA ARG A 96 6.90 4.81 -8.91
C ARG A 96 6.08 3.53 -9.16
N ALA A 97 5.08 3.28 -8.33
CA ALA A 97 4.20 2.13 -8.49
C ALA A 97 3.38 2.22 -9.78
N GLU A 98 2.84 3.40 -10.08
CA GLU A 98 2.08 3.62 -11.31
C GLU A 98 2.93 3.37 -12.56
N ASP A 99 4.17 3.84 -12.56
CA ASP A 99 5.08 3.61 -13.68
C ASP A 99 5.36 2.12 -13.88
N ALA A 100 5.56 1.39 -12.79
CA ALA A 100 5.77 -0.05 -12.85
C ALA A 100 4.53 -0.78 -13.38
N LEU A 101 3.35 -0.37 -12.95
CA LEU A 101 2.09 -0.97 -13.41
C LEU A 101 1.86 -0.70 -14.90
N LYS A 102 2.14 0.52 -15.37
CA LYS A 102 2.04 0.87 -16.78
C LYS A 102 2.92 -0.02 -17.65
N LYS A 103 4.13 -0.30 -17.18
CA LYS A 103 5.05 -1.19 -17.91
C LYS A 103 4.52 -2.61 -18.04
N GLU A 104 3.68 -3.03 -17.12
CA GLU A 104 3.03 -4.35 -17.17
C GLU A 104 1.70 -4.33 -17.90
N GLY A 105 1.34 -3.20 -18.52
CA GLY A 105 0.13 -3.11 -19.32
C GLY A 105 -1.14 -2.85 -18.52
N ILE A 106 -1.02 -2.51 -17.25
CA ILE A 106 -2.19 -2.21 -16.41
C ILE A 106 -2.69 -0.82 -16.73
N THR A 107 -3.99 -0.68 -16.94
CA THR A 107 -4.61 0.57 -17.40
C THR A 107 -5.39 1.30 -16.32
N LYS A 108 -5.63 0.67 -15.18
CA LYS A 108 -6.35 1.31 -14.07
C LYS A 108 -5.93 0.73 -12.74
N VAL A 109 -5.77 1.60 -11.77
CA VAL A 109 -5.46 1.23 -10.39
C VAL A 109 -6.49 1.87 -9.47
N PHE A 110 -6.86 1.18 -8.41
CA PHE A 110 -7.80 1.71 -7.43
C PHE A 110 -7.31 1.40 -6.02
N GLY A 111 -7.94 1.99 -5.04
CA GLY A 111 -7.64 1.73 -3.63
C GLY A 111 -8.88 1.90 -2.78
N LEU A 112 -8.84 1.34 -1.59
CA LEU A 112 -9.89 1.46 -0.60
C LEU A 112 -9.37 2.29 0.55
N VAL A 113 -10.11 3.33 0.91
CA VAL A 113 -9.71 4.28 1.94
C VAL A 113 -10.85 4.38 2.95
N PHE A 114 -10.54 4.30 4.24
CA PHE A 114 -11.56 4.50 5.26
C PHE A 114 -12.19 5.87 5.08
N LYS A 115 -13.51 5.94 5.11
CA LYS A 115 -14.24 7.19 4.89
C LYS A 115 -13.84 8.30 5.86
N ASP A 116 -13.56 7.93 7.10
CA ASP A 116 -13.24 8.89 8.16
C ASP A 116 -11.76 9.29 8.19
N ASN A 117 -10.94 8.75 7.30
CA ASN A 117 -9.55 9.16 7.18
C ASN A 117 -9.45 10.33 6.21
N GLU A 118 -9.73 11.54 6.72
CA GLU A 118 -9.80 12.74 5.90
C GLU A 118 -8.48 13.05 5.18
N ALA A 119 -7.37 12.89 5.88
CA ALA A 119 -6.05 13.18 5.30
C ALA A 119 -5.73 12.25 4.14
N ALA A 120 -6.02 10.97 4.28
CA ALA A 120 -5.79 9.99 3.22
C ALA A 120 -6.70 10.26 2.02
N ASN A 121 -7.97 10.55 2.27
CA ASN A 121 -8.91 10.87 1.19
C ASN A 121 -8.46 12.10 0.40
N ALA A 122 -8.01 13.15 1.09
CA ALA A 122 -7.49 14.36 0.45
C ALA A 122 -6.24 14.05 -0.38
N PHE A 123 -5.34 13.22 0.16
CA PHE A 123 -4.14 12.81 -0.56
C PHE A 123 -4.48 12.11 -1.87
N TRP A 124 -5.37 11.11 -1.82
CA TRP A 124 -5.72 10.34 -3.01
C TRP A 124 -6.42 11.18 -4.06
N GLU A 125 -7.26 12.14 -3.63
CA GLU A 125 -7.89 13.09 -4.54
C GLU A 125 -6.82 13.90 -5.29
N GLN A 126 -5.80 14.37 -4.58
CA GLN A 126 -4.70 15.11 -5.19
C GLN A 126 -3.88 14.25 -6.15
N GLN A 127 -3.82 12.94 -5.93
CA GLN A 127 -3.12 12.04 -6.82
C GLN A 127 -3.96 11.65 -8.05
N GLY A 128 -5.17 12.16 -8.17
CA GLY A 128 -6.02 11.88 -9.32
C GLY A 128 -6.89 10.63 -9.16
N TYR A 129 -7.01 10.11 -7.95
CA TYR A 129 -7.85 8.93 -7.67
C TYR A 129 -9.26 9.40 -7.35
N THR A 130 -10.14 9.29 -8.33
CA THR A 130 -11.51 9.82 -8.26
C THR A 130 -12.41 8.92 -7.41
N LEU A 131 -13.14 9.52 -6.50
CA LEU A 131 -14.10 8.78 -5.69
C LEU A 131 -15.27 8.30 -6.55
N ARG A 132 -15.60 7.01 -6.45
CA ARG A 132 -16.75 6.42 -7.13
C ARG A 132 -17.91 6.36 -6.16
N THR A 133 -18.99 7.05 -6.48
CA THR A 133 -20.18 7.12 -5.62
C THR A 133 -21.30 6.18 -6.06
N ASN A 134 -21.14 5.56 -7.23
CA ASN A 134 -22.15 4.68 -7.79
C ASN A 134 -21.84 3.19 -7.59
N LEU A 135 -20.87 2.87 -6.74
CA LEU A 135 -20.47 1.51 -6.43
C LEU A 135 -20.60 1.25 -4.94
N ASN A 136 -20.98 0.03 -4.59
CA ASN A 136 -20.91 -0.45 -3.22
C ASN A 136 -19.77 -1.46 -3.14
N TYR A 137 -18.94 -1.35 -2.12
CA TYR A 137 -17.92 -2.35 -1.84
C TYR A 137 -18.56 -3.48 -1.02
N ARG A 138 -18.45 -4.70 -1.51
CA ARG A 138 -18.94 -5.88 -0.82
C ARG A 138 -17.82 -6.90 -0.73
N ASN A 139 -17.65 -7.52 0.43
CA ASN A 139 -16.64 -8.56 0.60
C ASN A 139 -17.22 -9.75 1.35
N LYS A 140 -16.48 -10.86 1.32
CA LYS A 140 -16.78 -12.04 2.10
C LYS A 140 -15.46 -12.66 2.52
N SER A 141 -15.31 -12.93 3.80
CA SER A 141 -14.14 -13.65 4.30
C SER A 141 -14.25 -15.12 3.96
N LEU A 142 -13.18 -15.67 3.42
CA LEU A 142 -13.08 -17.10 3.09
C LEU A 142 -12.30 -17.87 4.13
N HIS A 143 -11.80 -17.19 5.15
CA HIS A 143 -11.04 -17.77 6.25
C HIS A 143 -11.57 -17.20 7.57
N GLU A 144 -11.82 -18.04 8.55
CA GLU A 144 -12.44 -17.62 9.81
C GLU A 144 -11.60 -16.63 10.62
N ALA A 145 -10.28 -16.61 10.42
CA ALA A 145 -9.40 -15.65 11.09
C ALA A 145 -9.40 -14.27 10.44
N VAL A 146 -10.15 -14.08 9.34
CA VAL A 146 -10.26 -12.80 8.65
C VAL A 146 -11.68 -12.26 8.86
N PRO A 147 -11.88 -11.32 9.79
CA PRO A 147 -13.22 -10.79 10.05
C PRO A 147 -13.72 -9.91 8.90
N ALA A 148 -15.03 -9.74 8.82
CA ALA A 148 -15.69 -9.00 7.73
C ALA A 148 -15.23 -7.53 7.61
N GLY A 149 -14.79 -6.92 8.71
CA GLY A 149 -14.30 -5.54 8.73
C GLY A 149 -12.87 -5.39 8.24
N LYS A 150 -12.26 -6.46 7.86
CA LYS A 150 -10.88 -6.49 7.38
C LYS A 150 -10.86 -7.01 5.95
#